data_e21db093cf83bca919c267f70e261da6
#
_entry.id   e21db093cf83bca919c267f70e261da6
#
_cell.length_a   1.000
_cell.length_b   1.000
_cell.length_c   1.000
_cell.angle_alpha   90.00
_cell.angle_beta   90.00
_cell.angle_gamma   90.00
#
_symmetry.space_group_name_H-M   'P 1'
#
loop_
_entity.id
_entity.type
_entity.pdbx_description
1 polymer ?
#
loop_
_entity_poly.entity_id
_entity_poly.type
_entity_poly.pdbx_seq_one_letter_code
_entity_poly.pdbx_strand_id
1 'polypeptide(L)'
;MPPGVRVDSYEGWSYVGLVPFAMRDLGIGKGPVLPWVGSFGECNIRLYTVDRQGRRGVLFLTLECSRLLSCMTARVAFGLPYRWSRVDHAASGNRHEWRIQGLTRAGRCRQLRLATSVTGTHARDDIDHFLTDRWGLHTRHAGRTWYLPTEHDRWPLRRMHVEFIRQTLTDVCGLSGLSNPVVHAAWASHVQVRFGSPSLVC
;
A
#
# COMPACT_ATOMS: atom_id res chain seq x y z
N MET A 1 -6.60 -12.43 -9.58
CA MET A 1 -5.24 -12.77 -9.11
C MET A 1 -4.34 -13.01 -10.33
N PRO A 2 -3.05 -12.61 -10.30
CA PRO A 2 -2.08 -13.00 -11.31
C PRO A 2 -1.87 -14.53 -11.32
N PRO A 3 -1.66 -15.17 -12.48
CA PRO A 3 -1.34 -16.60 -12.55
C PRO A 3 -0.15 -16.97 -11.66
N GLY A 4 -0.25 -18.09 -10.95
CA GLY A 4 0.80 -18.58 -10.05
C GLY A 4 0.86 -17.90 -8.66
N VAL A 5 -0.03 -16.95 -8.39
CA VAL A 5 -0.12 -16.23 -7.11
C VAL A 5 -1.48 -16.49 -6.46
N ARG A 6 -1.49 -16.75 -5.18
CA ARG A 6 -2.71 -16.89 -4.37
C ARG A 6 -2.72 -15.90 -3.22
N VAL A 7 -3.90 -15.64 -2.68
CA VAL A 7 -4.03 -14.86 -1.44
C VAL A 7 -3.41 -15.67 -0.31
N ASP A 8 -2.64 -15.01 0.52
CA ASP A 8 -2.09 -15.54 1.76
C ASP A 8 -3.08 -15.34 2.91
N SER A 9 -3.04 -16.20 3.91
CA SER A 9 -3.94 -16.16 5.05
C SER A 9 -3.18 -16.32 6.36
N TYR A 10 -3.72 -15.73 7.41
CA TYR A 10 -3.27 -15.87 8.79
C TYR A 10 -4.47 -16.30 9.64
N GLU A 11 -4.35 -17.39 10.39
CA GLU A 11 -5.42 -17.98 11.19
C GLU A 11 -6.73 -18.23 10.41
N GLY A 12 -6.62 -18.65 9.13
CA GLY A 12 -7.76 -18.90 8.27
C GLY A 12 -8.39 -17.66 7.63
N TRP A 13 -7.92 -16.45 7.94
CA TRP A 13 -8.44 -15.20 7.41
C TRP A 13 -7.51 -14.58 6.37
N SER A 14 -8.10 -13.97 5.36
CA SER A 14 -7.39 -13.14 4.40
C SER A 14 -7.64 -11.67 4.71
N TYR A 15 -6.61 -10.85 4.56
CA TYR A 15 -6.65 -9.44 4.96
C TYR A 15 -6.54 -8.52 3.75
N VAL A 16 -7.17 -7.37 3.88
CA VAL A 16 -7.01 -6.23 2.97
C VAL A 16 -6.35 -5.10 3.71
N GLY A 17 -5.20 -4.66 3.23
CA GLY A 17 -4.51 -3.51 3.78
C GLY A 17 -4.94 -2.21 3.11
N LEU A 18 -5.28 -1.19 3.91
CA LEU A 18 -5.44 0.20 3.50
C LEU A 18 -4.31 0.99 4.14
N VAL A 19 -3.38 1.47 3.34
CA VAL A 19 -2.13 2.08 3.84
C VAL A 19 -1.92 3.44 3.19
N PRO A 20 -2.35 4.53 3.83
CA PRO A 20 -1.98 5.88 3.45
C PRO A 20 -0.61 6.23 4.00
N PHE A 21 0.22 6.88 3.19
CA PHE A 21 1.55 7.33 3.60
C PHE A 21 2.04 8.51 2.75
N ALA A 22 3.02 9.23 3.26
CA ALA A 22 3.73 10.25 2.51
C ALA A 22 5.05 9.67 2.01
N MET A 23 5.18 9.53 0.69
CA MET A 23 6.46 9.20 0.07
C MET A 23 7.39 10.40 0.21
N ARG A 24 8.64 10.15 0.58
CA ARG A 24 9.70 11.17 0.60
C ARG A 24 10.94 10.59 -0.07
N ASP A 25 11.66 11.45 -0.76
CA ASP A 25 13.01 11.14 -1.28
C ASP A 25 13.07 9.88 -2.17
N LEU A 26 12.08 9.71 -3.05
CA LEU A 26 12.09 8.62 -4.01
C LEU A 26 13.29 8.78 -4.95
N GLY A 27 14.20 7.80 -4.92
CA GLY A 27 15.32 7.68 -5.84
C GLY A 27 15.17 6.44 -6.74
N ILE A 28 15.85 6.44 -7.88
CA ILE A 28 15.93 5.27 -8.77
C ILE A 28 17.29 4.60 -8.57
N GLY A 29 17.30 3.39 -8.05
CA GLY A 29 18.52 2.62 -7.79
C GLY A 29 19.49 3.35 -6.84
N LYS A 30 20.75 3.48 -7.23
CA LYS A 30 21.80 4.26 -6.54
C LYS A 30 21.87 5.71 -7.01
N GLY A 31 20.92 6.17 -7.83
CA GLY A 31 20.88 7.52 -8.39
C GLY A 31 20.51 8.59 -7.37
N PRO A 32 20.65 9.87 -7.72
CA PRO A 32 20.27 10.96 -6.84
C PRO A 32 18.77 10.96 -6.59
N VAL A 33 18.39 11.42 -5.39
CA VAL A 33 17.00 11.72 -5.07
C VAL A 33 16.49 12.77 -6.05
N LEU A 34 15.32 12.53 -6.64
CA LEU A 34 14.69 13.48 -7.56
C LEU A 34 13.88 14.49 -6.74
N PRO A 35 14.40 15.72 -6.51
CA PRO A 35 13.65 16.77 -5.81
C PRO A 35 12.37 17.06 -6.60
N TRP A 36 11.26 17.37 -5.92
CA TRP A 36 9.95 17.69 -6.50
C TRP A 36 9.15 16.51 -7.06
N VAL A 37 9.80 15.48 -7.59
CA VAL A 37 9.13 14.27 -8.09
C VAL A 37 9.01 13.20 -7.01
N GLY A 38 9.95 13.20 -6.05
CA GLY A 38 10.10 12.16 -5.05
C GLY A 38 9.25 12.32 -3.78
N SER A 39 8.52 13.44 -3.60
CA SER A 39 7.71 13.65 -2.39
C SER A 39 6.25 13.86 -2.72
N PHE A 40 5.39 12.94 -2.30
CA PHE A 40 3.95 12.96 -2.59
C PHE A 40 3.16 12.08 -1.62
N GLY A 41 1.86 12.38 -1.50
CA GLY A 41 0.92 11.52 -0.77
C GLY A 41 0.48 10.33 -1.62
N GLU A 42 0.42 9.17 -0.99
CA GLU A 42 -0.05 7.93 -1.60
C GLU A 42 -0.95 7.17 -0.62
N CYS A 43 -1.89 6.40 -1.17
CA CYS A 43 -2.60 5.38 -0.43
C CYS A 43 -2.75 4.13 -1.28
N ASN A 44 -2.38 2.98 -0.75
CA ASN A 44 -2.61 1.73 -1.43
C ASN A 44 -3.71 0.90 -0.77
N ILE A 45 -4.44 0.17 -1.61
CA ILE A 45 -5.23 -0.99 -1.22
C ILE A 45 -4.46 -2.21 -1.70
N ARG A 46 -4.15 -3.13 -0.78
CA ARG A 46 -3.34 -4.30 -1.07
C ARG A 46 -3.92 -5.58 -0.51
N LEU A 47 -3.64 -6.67 -1.18
CA LEU A 47 -3.79 -8.03 -0.67
C LEU A 47 -2.43 -8.57 -0.26
N TYR A 48 -2.44 -9.48 0.69
CA TYR A 48 -1.26 -10.25 1.09
C TYR A 48 -1.24 -11.54 0.28
N THR A 49 -0.11 -11.86 -0.31
CA THR A 49 -0.03 -12.91 -1.33
C THR A 49 1.19 -13.78 -1.16
N VAL A 50 1.10 -14.99 -1.72
CA VAL A 50 2.22 -15.93 -1.82
C VAL A 50 2.17 -16.62 -3.18
N ASP A 51 3.32 -16.84 -3.78
CA ASP A 51 3.43 -17.55 -5.05
C ASP A 51 3.73 -19.05 -4.86
N ARG A 52 3.84 -19.78 -5.99
CA ARG A 52 4.14 -21.22 -5.98
C ARG A 52 5.50 -21.57 -5.41
N GLN A 53 6.43 -20.62 -5.40
CA GLN A 53 7.78 -20.77 -4.83
C GLN A 53 7.82 -20.43 -3.33
N GLY A 54 6.65 -20.12 -2.73
CA GLY A 54 6.55 -19.75 -1.32
C GLY A 54 6.98 -18.31 -1.02
N ARG A 55 7.27 -17.47 -2.04
CA ARG A 55 7.63 -16.07 -1.82
C ARG A 55 6.42 -15.27 -1.40
N ARG A 56 6.49 -14.73 -0.20
CA ARG A 56 5.43 -13.90 0.36
C ARG A 56 5.61 -12.46 -0.09
N GLY A 57 4.50 -11.80 -0.43
CA GLY A 57 4.53 -10.41 -0.88
C GLY A 57 3.17 -9.75 -0.74
N VAL A 58 3.02 -8.60 -1.40
CA VAL A 58 1.75 -7.90 -1.52
C VAL A 58 1.35 -7.80 -3.00
N LEU A 59 0.06 -7.71 -3.25
CA LEU A 59 -0.51 -7.36 -4.55
C LEU A 59 -1.32 -6.08 -4.38
N PHE A 60 -0.92 -5.04 -5.08
CA PHE A 60 -1.69 -3.80 -5.08
C PHE A 60 -2.93 -3.91 -5.95
N LEU A 61 -4.09 -3.57 -5.39
CA LEU A 61 -5.36 -3.45 -6.11
C LEU A 61 -5.55 -2.05 -6.67
N THR A 62 -5.10 -1.04 -5.94
CA THR A 62 -4.99 0.35 -6.39
C THR A 62 -3.90 1.08 -5.60
N LEU A 63 -3.30 2.08 -6.24
CA LEU A 63 -2.32 3.00 -5.68
C LEU A 63 -2.81 4.41 -6.02
N GLU A 64 -3.44 5.06 -5.05
CA GLU A 64 -3.92 6.44 -5.18
C GLU A 64 -2.75 7.39 -4.90
N CYS A 65 -2.37 8.20 -5.86
CA CYS A 65 -1.14 9.00 -5.82
C CYS A 65 -1.41 10.45 -6.27
N SER A 66 -0.83 11.42 -5.58
CA SER A 66 -1.00 12.83 -5.89
C SER A 66 -0.06 13.37 -6.99
N ARG A 67 0.91 12.58 -7.46
CA ARG A 67 1.88 12.95 -8.50
C ARG A 67 1.68 12.15 -9.78
N LEU A 68 1.10 12.79 -10.79
CA LEU A 68 0.75 12.15 -12.07
C LEU A 68 1.97 11.52 -12.77
N LEU A 69 3.10 12.23 -12.83
CA LEU A 69 4.30 11.75 -13.52
C LEU A 69 4.88 10.49 -12.87
N SER A 70 4.98 10.47 -11.54
CA SER A 70 5.44 9.29 -10.78
C SER A 70 4.50 8.10 -10.97
N CYS A 71 3.18 8.36 -10.95
CA CYS A 71 2.16 7.35 -11.20
C CYS A 71 2.28 6.73 -12.60
N MET A 72 2.50 7.54 -13.63
CA MET A 72 2.62 7.08 -15.01
C MET A 72 3.89 6.25 -15.23
N THR A 73 5.03 6.72 -14.72
CA THR A 73 6.31 6.02 -14.84
C THR A 73 6.25 4.63 -14.20
N ALA A 74 5.79 4.53 -12.96
CA ALA A 74 5.67 3.25 -12.26
C ALA A 74 4.63 2.30 -12.89
N ARG A 75 3.55 2.86 -13.45
CA ARG A 75 2.54 2.09 -14.18
C ARG A 75 3.10 1.47 -15.46
N VAL A 76 3.86 2.24 -16.23
CA VAL A 76 4.44 1.77 -17.50
C VAL A 76 5.60 0.80 -17.23
N ALA A 77 6.47 1.11 -16.27
CA ALA A 77 7.66 0.31 -16.01
C ALA A 77 7.35 -1.04 -15.33
N PHE A 78 6.37 -1.07 -14.41
CA PHE A 78 6.14 -2.22 -13.53
C PHE A 78 4.71 -2.78 -13.57
N GLY A 79 3.81 -2.20 -14.38
CA GLY A 79 2.41 -2.64 -14.44
C GLY A 79 1.62 -2.39 -13.16
N LEU A 80 2.09 -1.49 -12.30
CA LEU A 80 1.42 -1.20 -11.03
C LEU A 80 0.14 -0.38 -11.25
N PRO A 81 -0.95 -0.64 -10.48
CA PRO A 81 -2.26 -0.04 -10.71
C PRO A 81 -2.36 1.38 -10.14
N TYR A 82 -1.39 2.24 -10.46
CA TYR A 82 -1.39 3.63 -10.05
C TYR A 82 -2.54 4.42 -10.68
N ARG A 83 -3.15 5.26 -9.88
CA ARG A 83 -4.22 6.17 -10.25
C ARG A 83 -3.96 7.54 -9.66
N TRP A 84 -4.12 8.57 -10.48
CA TRP A 84 -4.03 9.93 -9.98
C TRP A 84 -5.25 10.26 -9.11
N SER A 85 -4.97 10.85 -7.94
CA SER A 85 -5.96 11.31 -6.97
C SER A 85 -5.40 12.49 -6.20
N ARG A 86 -6.27 13.38 -5.75
CA ARG A 86 -5.88 14.35 -4.73
C ARG A 86 -5.69 13.60 -3.42
N VAL A 87 -4.52 13.76 -2.80
CA VAL A 87 -4.17 13.15 -1.52
C VAL A 87 -3.70 14.27 -0.59
N ASP A 88 -4.48 14.53 0.44
CA ASP A 88 -4.18 15.51 1.46
C ASP A 88 -3.89 14.78 2.79
N HIS A 89 -2.85 15.20 3.49
CA HIS A 89 -2.50 14.73 4.83
C HIS A 89 -2.28 15.92 5.76
N ALA A 90 -2.95 15.91 6.88
CA ALA A 90 -2.74 16.86 7.97
C ALA A 90 -2.36 16.10 9.24
N ALA A 91 -1.39 16.65 9.98
CA ALA A 91 -0.97 16.12 11.28
C ALA A 91 -0.99 17.24 12.32
N SER A 92 -1.53 16.93 13.50
CA SER A 92 -1.53 17.83 14.65
C SER A 92 -1.22 17.00 15.90
N GLY A 93 -0.01 17.13 16.42
CA GLY A 93 0.50 16.26 17.47
C GLY A 93 0.50 14.79 17.05
N ASN A 94 -0.22 13.98 17.79
CA ASN A 94 -0.37 12.55 17.52
C ASN A 94 -1.55 12.21 16.60
N ARG A 95 -2.31 13.20 16.15
CA ARG A 95 -3.50 12.99 15.31
C ARG A 95 -3.14 13.19 13.85
N HIS A 96 -3.59 12.25 12.99
CA HIS A 96 -3.37 12.27 11.56
C HIS A 96 -4.70 12.19 10.83
N GLU A 97 -4.89 13.07 9.86
CA GLU A 97 -6.04 13.06 8.96
C GLU A 97 -5.59 12.87 7.52
N TRP A 98 -6.24 11.92 6.84
CA TRP A 98 -6.03 11.66 5.42
C TRP A 98 -7.32 11.90 4.65
N ARG A 99 -7.21 12.57 3.51
CA ARG A 99 -8.31 12.76 2.56
C ARG A 99 -7.83 12.41 1.17
N ILE A 100 -8.56 11.52 0.52
CA ILE A 100 -8.27 11.11 -0.85
C ILE A 100 -9.51 11.31 -1.69
N GLN A 101 -9.33 11.89 -2.87
CA GLN A 101 -10.40 12.15 -3.81
C GLN A 101 -9.92 11.89 -5.24
N GLY A 102 -10.66 11.05 -5.96
CA GLY A 102 -10.42 10.73 -7.35
C GLY A 102 -11.68 10.18 -8.00
N LEU A 103 -11.63 10.00 -9.31
CA LEU A 103 -12.72 9.41 -10.08
C LEU A 103 -12.23 8.21 -10.87
N THR A 104 -13.07 7.19 -10.99
CA THR A 104 -12.85 6.11 -11.96
C THR A 104 -13.14 6.64 -13.38
N ARG A 105 -12.73 5.90 -14.42
CA ARG A 105 -13.11 6.23 -15.79
C ARG A 105 -14.63 6.26 -16.00
N ALA A 106 -15.39 5.48 -15.23
CA ALA A 106 -16.85 5.46 -15.24
C ALA A 106 -17.48 6.52 -14.31
N GLY A 107 -16.71 7.51 -13.83
CA GLY A 107 -17.21 8.61 -12.99
C GLY A 107 -17.53 8.24 -11.53
N ARG A 108 -17.29 6.99 -11.09
CA ARG A 108 -17.50 6.63 -9.68
C ARG A 108 -16.44 7.26 -8.79
N CYS A 109 -16.86 7.77 -7.62
CA CYS A 109 -15.95 8.37 -6.65
C CYS A 109 -15.01 7.32 -6.03
N ARG A 110 -13.73 7.64 -6.01
CA ARG A 110 -12.71 7.00 -5.18
C ARG A 110 -12.38 7.97 -4.06
N GLN A 111 -12.74 7.62 -2.86
CA GLN A 111 -12.55 8.51 -1.71
C GLN A 111 -12.12 7.76 -0.46
N LEU A 112 -11.34 8.46 0.35
CA LEU A 112 -11.01 8.10 1.72
C LEU A 112 -11.10 9.35 2.59
N ARG A 113 -11.72 9.21 3.75
CA ARG A 113 -11.59 10.11 4.89
C ARG A 113 -11.22 9.25 6.09
N LEU A 114 -10.05 9.48 6.63
CA LEU A 114 -9.50 8.72 7.75
C LEU A 114 -8.96 9.68 8.79
N ALA A 115 -9.37 9.50 10.04
CA ALA A 115 -8.80 10.20 11.19
C ALA A 115 -8.30 9.16 12.19
N THR A 116 -7.07 9.34 12.65
CA THR A 116 -6.39 8.42 13.56
C THR A 116 -5.61 9.18 14.61
N SER A 117 -5.39 8.55 15.76
CA SER A 117 -4.48 9.03 16.81
C SER A 117 -3.46 7.97 17.20
N VAL A 118 -2.20 8.38 17.26
CA VAL A 118 -1.09 7.53 17.71
C VAL A 118 -1.03 7.56 19.23
N THR A 119 -1.20 6.40 19.88
CA THR A 119 -1.47 6.36 21.32
C THR A 119 -0.34 5.81 22.19
N GLY A 120 0.77 5.35 21.59
CA GLY A 120 1.88 4.85 22.40
C GLY A 120 2.79 3.87 21.69
N THR A 121 3.55 3.12 22.47
CA THR A 121 4.38 2.01 21.99
C THR A 121 3.51 0.83 21.58
N HIS A 122 3.98 0.04 20.63
CA HIS A 122 3.32 -1.16 20.15
C HIS A 122 4.29 -2.33 20.28
N ALA A 123 3.94 -3.30 21.12
CA ALA A 123 4.61 -4.58 21.10
C ALA A 123 4.10 -5.35 19.87
N ARG A 124 5.04 -5.75 19.01
CA ARG A 124 4.70 -6.51 17.79
C ARG A 124 4.16 -7.88 18.17
N ASP A 125 3.13 -8.29 17.46
CA ASP A 125 2.54 -9.61 17.53
C ASP A 125 2.60 -10.33 16.17
N ASP A 126 2.07 -11.54 16.09
CA ASP A 126 2.15 -12.36 14.89
C ASP A 126 1.38 -11.77 13.71
N ILE A 127 0.29 -11.04 13.95
CA ILE A 127 -0.45 -10.36 12.89
C ILE A 127 0.35 -9.18 12.32
N ASP A 128 1.10 -8.46 13.15
CA ASP A 128 2.01 -7.42 12.66
C ASP A 128 3.07 -8.01 11.72
N HIS A 129 3.66 -9.14 12.10
CA HIS A 129 4.60 -9.87 11.24
C HIS A 129 3.93 -10.33 9.95
N PHE A 130 2.72 -10.86 10.02
CA PHE A 130 1.97 -11.24 8.82
C PHE A 130 1.71 -10.06 7.89
N LEU A 131 1.33 -8.89 8.42
CA LEU A 131 0.92 -7.73 7.64
C LEU A 131 2.10 -6.87 7.15
N THR A 132 3.22 -6.83 7.87
CA THR A 132 4.31 -5.88 7.56
C THR A 132 5.61 -6.52 7.14
N ASP A 133 5.88 -7.77 7.49
CA ASP A 133 7.11 -8.47 7.07
C ASP A 133 6.92 -9.07 5.67
N ARG A 134 6.80 -8.18 4.66
CA ARG A 134 6.56 -8.49 3.24
C ARG A 134 7.65 -7.88 2.37
N TRP A 135 8.64 -8.67 2.04
CA TRP A 135 9.82 -8.25 1.29
C TRP A 135 9.67 -8.46 -0.21
N GLY A 136 8.51 -8.11 -0.73
CA GLY A 136 8.26 -8.13 -2.17
C GLY A 136 6.81 -7.86 -2.54
N LEU A 137 6.61 -7.68 -3.84
CA LEU A 137 5.29 -7.53 -4.41
C LEU A 137 5.12 -8.39 -5.66
N HIS A 138 3.91 -8.84 -5.88
CA HIS A 138 3.49 -9.51 -7.11
C HIS A 138 2.79 -8.53 -8.03
N THR A 139 3.10 -8.58 -9.31
CA THR A 139 2.41 -7.76 -10.31
C THR A 139 2.22 -8.54 -11.60
N ARG A 140 1.25 -8.10 -12.43
CA ARG A 140 1.07 -8.60 -13.78
C ARG A 140 1.45 -7.51 -14.78
N HIS A 141 2.48 -7.77 -15.57
CA HIS A 141 2.97 -6.84 -16.58
C HIS A 141 3.34 -7.59 -17.87
N ALA A 142 2.98 -7.02 -19.02
CA ALA A 142 3.23 -7.62 -20.34
C ALA A 142 2.77 -9.09 -20.44
N GLY A 143 1.59 -9.41 -19.91
CA GLY A 143 1.01 -10.76 -19.95
C GLY A 143 1.62 -11.77 -18.98
N ARG A 144 2.68 -11.43 -18.27
CA ARG A 144 3.41 -12.29 -17.33
C ARG A 144 3.23 -11.85 -15.88
N THR A 145 3.41 -12.79 -14.97
CA THR A 145 3.43 -12.52 -13.52
C THR A 145 4.87 -12.32 -13.06
N TRP A 146 5.11 -11.24 -12.34
CA TRP A 146 6.41 -10.87 -11.81
C TRP A 146 6.37 -10.79 -10.28
N TYR A 147 7.47 -11.20 -9.68
CA TYR A 147 7.81 -10.90 -8.30
C TYR A 147 8.91 -9.84 -8.27
N LEU A 148 8.64 -8.73 -7.63
CA LEU A 148 9.60 -7.64 -7.43
C LEU A 148 10.01 -7.64 -5.95
N PRO A 149 11.24 -8.09 -5.61
CA PRO A 149 11.69 -8.08 -4.25
C PRO A 149 11.85 -6.65 -3.75
N THR A 150 11.57 -6.47 -2.46
CA THR A 150 11.81 -5.23 -1.73
C THR A 150 12.67 -5.51 -0.52
N GLU A 151 13.53 -4.57 -0.17
CA GLU A 151 14.33 -4.58 1.04
C GLU A 151 13.91 -3.41 1.91
N HIS A 152 13.59 -3.67 3.15
CA HIS A 152 13.30 -2.66 4.16
C HIS A 152 13.49 -3.28 5.56
N ASP A 153 13.78 -2.43 6.52
CA ASP A 153 13.77 -2.80 7.92
C ASP A 153 12.35 -3.13 8.38
N ARG A 154 12.24 -3.84 9.51
CA ARG A 154 10.94 -4.02 10.15
C ARG A 154 10.34 -2.67 10.49
N TRP A 155 9.07 -2.51 10.18
CA TRP A 155 8.36 -1.25 10.40
C TRP A 155 8.36 -0.88 11.89
N PRO A 156 8.75 0.34 12.26
CA PRO A 156 8.73 0.82 13.65
C PRO A 156 7.29 1.15 14.06
N LEU A 157 6.53 0.10 14.36
CA LEU A 157 5.11 0.23 14.64
C LEU A 157 4.86 0.92 15.99
N ARG A 158 3.84 1.75 16.00
CA ARG A 158 3.24 2.35 17.18
C ARG A 158 1.75 2.06 17.21
N ARG A 159 1.18 1.96 18.39
CA ARG A 159 -0.26 1.76 18.56
C ARG A 159 -1.03 2.94 17.99
N MET A 160 -2.08 2.65 17.24
CA MET A 160 -2.93 3.65 16.60
C MET A 160 -4.40 3.32 16.85
N HIS A 161 -5.17 4.34 17.16
CA HIS A 161 -6.62 4.26 17.22
C HIS A 161 -7.22 4.90 15.98
N VAL A 162 -8.20 4.24 15.36
CA VAL A 162 -8.98 4.78 14.25
C VAL A 162 -10.20 5.49 14.82
N GLU A 163 -10.18 6.82 14.76
CA GLU A 163 -11.29 7.65 15.24
C GLU A 163 -12.45 7.66 14.25
N PHE A 164 -12.12 7.68 12.98
CA PHE A 164 -13.09 7.73 11.89
C PHE A 164 -12.51 7.16 10.61
N ILE A 165 -13.29 6.35 9.90
CA ILE A 165 -12.99 5.90 8.54
C ILE A 165 -14.24 5.88 7.68
N ARG A 166 -14.18 6.49 6.50
CA ARG A 166 -15.16 6.35 5.42
C ARG A 166 -14.42 6.25 4.11
N GLN A 167 -14.68 5.21 3.33
CA GLN A 167 -13.95 4.97 2.09
C GLN A 167 -14.80 4.21 1.07
N THR A 168 -14.45 4.38 -0.20
CA THR A 168 -15.00 3.61 -1.33
C THR A 168 -13.89 2.92 -2.14
N LEU A 169 -12.65 2.95 -1.66
CA LEU A 169 -11.51 2.42 -2.39
C LEU A 169 -11.58 0.90 -2.55
N THR A 170 -12.05 0.19 -1.53
CA THR A 170 -12.27 -1.26 -1.61
C THR A 170 -13.39 -1.62 -2.58
N ASP A 171 -14.49 -0.85 -2.58
CA ASP A 171 -15.63 -1.11 -3.47
C ASP A 171 -15.25 -0.97 -4.94
N VAL A 172 -14.46 0.06 -5.29
CA VAL A 172 -13.98 0.25 -6.67
C VAL A 172 -12.93 -0.76 -7.10
N CYS A 173 -12.35 -1.51 -6.15
CA CYS A 173 -11.49 -2.65 -6.40
C CYS A 173 -12.25 -3.99 -6.50
N GLY A 174 -13.60 -3.96 -6.40
CA GLY A 174 -14.44 -5.16 -6.43
C GLY A 174 -14.51 -5.92 -5.10
N LEU A 175 -14.13 -5.26 -4.01
CA LEU A 175 -14.19 -5.79 -2.64
C LEU A 175 -15.28 -5.05 -1.85
N SER A 176 -16.51 -5.06 -2.38
CA SER A 176 -17.66 -4.47 -1.70
C SER A 176 -18.05 -5.27 -0.45
N GLY A 177 -18.53 -4.57 0.57
CA GLY A 177 -18.94 -5.18 1.84
C GLY A 177 -17.80 -5.36 2.86
N LEU A 178 -16.57 -4.96 2.54
CA LEU A 178 -15.49 -4.84 3.52
C LEU A 178 -15.62 -3.53 4.31
N SER A 179 -16.78 -3.29 4.86
CA SER A 179 -17.03 -2.15 5.73
C SER A 179 -17.06 -2.65 7.16
N ASN A 180 -15.93 -2.47 7.86
CA ASN A 180 -15.80 -2.62 9.31
C ASN A 180 -16.14 -3.98 9.95
N PRO A 181 -15.43 -4.36 10.99
CA PRO A 181 -14.53 -3.49 11.74
C PRO A 181 -13.11 -3.47 11.17
N VAL A 182 -12.37 -2.37 11.44
CA VAL A 182 -10.91 -2.35 11.33
C VAL A 182 -10.36 -3.30 12.38
N VAL A 183 -9.83 -4.44 11.94
CA VAL A 183 -9.36 -5.51 12.83
C VAL A 183 -7.93 -5.28 13.33
N HIS A 184 -7.19 -4.44 12.63
CA HIS A 184 -5.80 -4.10 12.97
C HIS A 184 -5.51 -2.66 12.53
N ALA A 185 -4.85 -1.88 13.39
CA ALA A 185 -4.40 -0.53 13.08
C ALA A 185 -3.07 -0.23 13.78
N ALA A 186 -2.07 0.13 13.01
CA ALA A 186 -0.77 0.53 13.49
C ALA A 186 -0.22 1.69 12.65
N TRP A 187 0.65 2.49 13.25
CA TRP A 187 1.32 3.63 12.64
C TRP A 187 2.82 3.40 12.62
N ALA A 188 3.47 3.75 11.51
CA ALA A 188 4.92 3.76 11.39
C ALA A 188 5.41 5.15 11.02
N SER A 189 6.46 5.64 11.69
CA SER A 189 7.01 6.99 11.45
C SER A 189 7.63 7.10 10.06
N HIS A 190 8.36 6.09 9.65
CA HIS A 190 9.00 6.00 8.34
C HIS A 190 9.37 4.55 8.04
N VAL A 191 9.44 4.23 6.78
CA VAL A 191 9.98 2.96 6.26
C VAL A 191 10.76 3.28 5.00
N GLN A 192 12.04 2.93 4.99
CA GLN A 192 12.86 3.07 3.79
C GLN A 192 12.77 1.79 2.99
N VAL A 193 12.38 1.88 1.73
CA VAL A 193 12.21 0.71 0.85
C VAL A 193 13.13 0.82 -0.35
N ARG A 194 13.83 -0.26 -0.65
CA ARG A 194 14.62 -0.44 -1.88
C ARG A 194 14.01 -1.55 -2.70
N PHE A 195 14.03 -1.38 -4.01
CA PHE A 195 13.53 -2.37 -4.95
C PHE A 195 14.69 -3.14 -5.58
N GLY A 196 14.60 -4.46 -5.58
CA GLY A 196 15.52 -5.35 -6.26
C GLY A 196 15.11 -5.64 -7.70
N SER A 197 15.85 -6.52 -8.36
CA SER A 197 15.55 -6.92 -9.73
C SER A 197 14.33 -7.82 -9.82
N PRO A 198 13.38 -7.55 -10.74
CA PRO A 198 12.20 -8.38 -10.90
C PRO A 198 12.55 -9.78 -11.42
N SER A 199 11.79 -10.79 -10.98
CA SER A 199 11.88 -12.17 -11.45
C SER A 199 10.50 -12.69 -11.85
N LEU A 200 10.47 -13.64 -12.79
CA LEU A 200 9.23 -14.28 -13.20
C LEU A 200 8.70 -15.20 -12.09
N VAL A 201 7.37 -15.24 -12.01
CA VAL A 201 6.66 -16.27 -11.24
C VAL A 201 6.34 -17.40 -12.23
N CYS A 202 6.92 -18.58 -11.97
CA CYS A 202 6.72 -19.78 -12.76
C CYS A 202 5.49 -20.57 -12.33
#